data_fb17de49372ff66097f108b65fba1d45
#
_entry.id   fb17de49372ff66097f108b65fba1d45
#
_cell.length_a   1.000
_cell.length_b   1.000
_cell.length_c   1.000
_cell.angle_alpha   90.00
_cell.angle_beta   90.00
_cell.angle_gamma   90.00
#
_symmetry.space_group_name_H-M   'P 1'
#
loop_
_entity.id
_entity.type
_entity.pdbx_description
1 polymer ?
#
loop_
_entity_poly.entity_id
_entity_poly.type
_entity_poly.pdbx_seq_one_letter_code
_entity_poly.pdbx_strand_id
1 'polypeptide(L)'
;RGNLLGECDLIMSFLCYNDISAMSRLHRSASSQMSHPAISIQKSGGWTFGSPSVLMMFYRGPGELEQELAEMDECMPHYYKITDGHGRGAEAIMRAEALFCQGRFTDTHIALERAYAQIEGNGQENMALCCDFLARRLSLFADIPQRCTFEARQAELLQHHNAAWLNIFNAAKAYYSALLGETDRIPEVFANHALASVNILAPGRPL
;
A
#
# COMPACT_ATOMS: atom_id res chain seq x y z
N ARG A 1 -1.47 -31.47 -0.76
CA ARG A 1 -0.25 -31.17 -1.50
C ARG A 1 -0.37 -29.85 -2.29
N GLY A 2 -1.45 -29.64 -3.03
CA GLY A 2 -1.65 -28.44 -3.84
C GLY A 2 -1.59 -27.12 -3.03
N ASN A 3 -2.29 -27.07 -1.90
CA ASN A 3 -2.26 -25.89 -1.04
C ASN A 3 -0.85 -25.53 -0.53
N LEU A 4 -0.04 -26.54 -0.16
CA LEU A 4 1.34 -26.29 0.26
C LEU A 4 2.19 -25.72 -0.87
N LEU A 5 2.03 -26.21 -2.10
CA LEU A 5 2.73 -25.66 -3.26
C LEU A 5 2.27 -24.23 -3.56
N GLY A 6 0.96 -23.97 -3.45
CA GLY A 6 0.43 -22.62 -3.60
C GLY A 6 0.92 -21.63 -2.53
N GLU A 7 1.05 -22.07 -1.27
CA GLU A 7 1.69 -21.28 -0.21
C GLU A 7 3.15 -20.96 -0.54
N CYS A 8 3.91 -21.92 -1.08
CA CYS A 8 5.28 -21.68 -1.51
C CYS A 8 5.34 -20.63 -2.64
N ASP A 9 4.47 -20.74 -3.66
CA ASP A 9 4.41 -19.76 -4.74
C ASP A 9 4.05 -18.37 -4.21
N LEU A 10 3.09 -18.29 -3.28
CA LEU A 10 2.70 -17.05 -2.63
C LEU A 10 3.87 -16.39 -1.87
N ILE A 11 4.59 -17.18 -1.06
CA ILE A 11 5.75 -16.67 -0.32
C ILE A 11 6.86 -16.24 -1.29
N MET A 12 7.12 -17.02 -2.33
CA MET A 12 8.11 -16.68 -3.36
C MET A 12 7.75 -15.41 -4.11
N SER A 13 6.45 -15.09 -4.27
CA SER A 13 6.02 -13.85 -4.91
C SER A 13 6.48 -12.61 -4.14
N PHE A 14 6.57 -12.67 -2.82
CA PHE A 14 7.05 -11.55 -2.00
C PHE A 14 8.53 -11.24 -2.21
N LEU A 15 9.32 -12.22 -2.63
CA LEU A 15 10.72 -11.99 -3.01
C LEU A 15 10.87 -11.27 -4.36
N CYS A 16 9.80 -11.25 -5.15
CA CYS A 16 9.72 -10.58 -6.45
C CYS A 16 8.95 -9.25 -6.35
N TYR A 17 8.89 -8.61 -5.18
CA TYR A 17 8.00 -7.48 -4.90
C TYR A 17 8.12 -6.29 -5.86
N ASN A 18 9.26 -6.11 -6.52
CA ASN A 18 9.51 -5.06 -7.52
C ASN A 18 9.41 -5.57 -8.97
N ASP A 19 8.91 -6.79 -9.17
CA ASP A 19 8.62 -7.37 -10.48
C ASP A 19 7.20 -7.91 -10.49
N ILE A 20 6.24 -7.02 -10.81
CA ILE A 20 4.83 -7.35 -10.78
C ILE A 20 4.46 -8.46 -11.77
N SER A 21 5.17 -8.59 -12.89
CA SER A 21 4.97 -9.68 -13.85
C SER A 21 5.37 -11.03 -13.27
N ALA A 22 6.49 -11.08 -12.54
CA ALA A 22 6.90 -12.29 -11.82
C ALA A 22 5.92 -12.62 -10.68
N MET A 23 5.49 -11.63 -9.90
CA MET A 23 4.48 -11.80 -8.85
C MET A 23 3.18 -12.32 -9.44
N SER A 24 2.69 -11.74 -10.53
CA SER A 24 1.44 -12.15 -11.22
C SER A 24 1.48 -13.62 -11.65
N ARG A 25 2.60 -14.08 -12.22
CA ARG A 25 2.76 -15.50 -12.58
C ARG A 25 2.65 -16.42 -11.35
N LEU A 26 3.29 -16.05 -10.24
CA LEU A 26 3.26 -16.84 -9.01
C LEU A 26 1.87 -16.81 -8.35
N HIS A 27 1.18 -15.68 -8.34
CA HIS A 27 -0.18 -15.59 -7.82
C HIS A 27 -1.17 -16.42 -8.65
N ARG A 28 -1.05 -16.41 -9.99
CA ARG A 28 -1.85 -17.29 -10.86
C ARG A 28 -1.58 -18.76 -10.59
N SER A 29 -0.31 -19.15 -10.44
CA SER A 29 0.09 -20.50 -10.09
C SER A 29 -0.50 -20.91 -8.74
N ALA A 30 -0.33 -20.11 -7.70
CA ALA A 30 -0.90 -20.34 -6.37
C ALA A 30 -2.44 -20.45 -6.43
N SER A 31 -3.10 -19.51 -7.11
CA SER A 31 -4.57 -19.50 -7.26
C SER A 31 -5.12 -20.75 -7.95
N SER A 32 -4.36 -21.37 -8.85
CA SER A 32 -4.74 -22.62 -9.53
C SER A 32 -4.57 -23.86 -8.64
N GLN A 33 -3.70 -23.81 -7.65
CA GLN A 33 -3.33 -24.93 -6.79
C GLN A 33 -4.09 -24.95 -5.46
N MET A 34 -4.49 -23.76 -4.96
CA MET A 34 -5.10 -23.61 -3.66
C MET A 34 -6.61 -23.75 -3.69
N SER A 35 -7.16 -24.57 -2.82
CA SER A 35 -8.60 -24.78 -2.63
C SER A 35 -9.19 -23.93 -1.50
N HIS A 36 -8.35 -23.31 -0.67
CA HIS A 36 -8.74 -22.41 0.42
C HIS A 36 -7.68 -21.31 0.58
N PRO A 37 -8.01 -20.19 1.24
CA PRO A 37 -7.07 -19.10 1.48
C PRO A 37 -5.80 -19.56 2.20
N ALA A 38 -4.73 -18.81 1.96
CA ALA A 38 -3.43 -19.03 2.60
C ALA A 38 -3.52 -18.86 4.11
N ILE A 39 -2.80 -19.69 4.83
CA ILE A 39 -2.66 -19.60 6.28
C ILE A 39 -1.49 -18.69 6.68
N SER A 40 -0.56 -18.43 5.76
CA SER A 40 0.63 -17.59 5.96
C SER A 40 0.32 -16.10 5.92
N ILE A 41 -0.86 -15.69 5.43
CA ILE A 41 -1.25 -14.30 5.30
C ILE A 41 -2.45 -14.01 6.19
N GLN A 42 -2.30 -12.98 7.04
CA GLN A 42 -3.41 -12.44 7.80
C GLN A 42 -4.07 -11.31 7.01
N LYS A 43 -5.39 -11.31 6.90
CA LYS A 43 -6.18 -10.32 6.16
C LYS A 43 -5.88 -8.87 6.58
N SER A 44 -5.68 -8.65 7.87
CA SER A 44 -5.29 -7.36 8.47
C SER A 44 -3.79 -7.11 8.46
N GLY A 45 -2.99 -7.98 7.87
CA GLY A 45 -1.54 -7.86 7.81
C GLY A 45 -1.05 -6.71 6.93
N GLY A 46 0.25 -6.39 7.03
CA GLY A 46 0.90 -5.39 6.17
C GLY A 46 0.91 -5.81 4.71
N TRP A 47 0.57 -4.89 3.80
CA TRP A 47 0.54 -5.18 2.36
C TRP A 47 1.73 -4.57 1.62
N THR A 48 2.04 -3.31 1.87
CA THR A 48 3.04 -2.55 1.09
C THR A 48 4.46 -2.62 1.68
N PHE A 49 4.80 -3.64 2.45
CA PHE A 49 6.10 -3.78 3.13
C PHE A 49 6.52 -2.52 3.91
N GLY A 50 5.55 -1.75 4.41
CA GLY A 50 5.78 -0.52 5.15
C GLY A 50 5.79 0.75 4.30
N SER A 51 5.62 0.67 2.99
CA SER A 51 5.43 1.85 2.14
C SER A 51 4.00 2.40 2.29
N PRO A 52 3.79 3.71 2.39
CA PRO A 52 2.48 4.33 2.31
C PRO A 52 1.98 4.50 0.86
N SER A 53 2.71 4.01 -0.13
CA SER A 53 2.41 4.15 -1.56
C SER A 53 2.52 2.80 -2.27
N VAL A 54 1.49 2.45 -3.02
CA VAL A 54 1.47 1.24 -3.85
C VAL A 54 2.33 1.45 -5.11
N LEU A 55 2.20 2.59 -5.76
CA LEU A 55 2.96 2.91 -6.96
C LEU A 55 4.46 2.92 -6.69
N MET A 56 4.91 3.56 -5.60
CA MET A 56 6.34 3.61 -5.24
C MET A 56 6.93 2.23 -4.98
N MET A 57 6.11 1.29 -4.55
CA MET A 57 6.54 -0.08 -4.30
C MET A 57 6.79 -0.85 -5.60
N PHE A 58 5.94 -0.69 -6.61
CA PHE A 58 5.96 -1.52 -7.83
C PHE A 58 6.60 -0.83 -9.04
N TYR A 59 6.56 0.51 -9.13
CA TYR A 59 7.10 1.23 -10.27
C TYR A 59 8.62 1.02 -10.42
N ARG A 60 9.05 0.51 -11.56
CA ARG A 60 10.45 0.17 -11.83
C ARG A 60 11.18 1.22 -12.64
N GLY A 61 10.56 1.78 -13.66
CA GLY A 61 11.24 2.72 -14.52
C GLY A 61 10.37 3.39 -15.57
N PRO A 62 10.91 4.42 -16.25
CA PRO A 62 10.18 5.15 -17.29
C PRO A 62 9.70 4.23 -18.42
N GLY A 63 8.46 4.42 -18.86
CA GLY A 63 7.86 3.69 -19.97
C GLY A 63 7.16 2.38 -19.59
N GLU A 64 7.30 1.90 -18.34
CA GLU A 64 6.70 0.63 -17.90
C GLU A 64 5.35 0.81 -17.19
N LEU A 65 4.95 2.03 -16.84
CA LEU A 65 3.79 2.32 -15.99
C LEU A 65 2.49 1.67 -16.49
N GLU A 66 2.16 1.79 -17.76
CA GLU A 66 0.91 1.25 -18.32
C GLU A 66 0.91 -0.29 -18.27
N GLN A 67 2.06 -0.91 -18.52
CA GLN A 67 2.21 -2.36 -18.38
C GLN A 67 2.05 -2.78 -16.92
N GLU A 68 2.67 -2.06 -15.99
CA GLU A 68 2.58 -2.36 -14.56
C GLU A 68 1.16 -2.21 -14.02
N LEU A 69 0.41 -1.18 -14.47
CA LEU A 69 -0.99 -1.00 -14.12
C LEU A 69 -1.87 -2.16 -14.66
N ALA A 70 -1.62 -2.59 -15.90
CA ALA A 70 -2.35 -3.71 -16.49
C ALA A 70 -2.04 -5.04 -15.76
N GLU A 71 -0.77 -5.28 -15.43
CA GLU A 71 -0.34 -6.46 -14.66
C GLU A 71 -0.94 -6.45 -13.24
N MET A 72 -1.06 -5.27 -12.61
CA MET A 72 -1.71 -5.14 -11.30
C MET A 72 -3.20 -5.52 -11.39
N ASP A 73 -3.92 -4.99 -12.38
CA ASP A 73 -5.34 -5.31 -12.60
C ASP A 73 -5.54 -6.82 -12.83
N GLU A 74 -4.62 -7.48 -13.54
CA GLU A 74 -4.67 -8.92 -13.79
C GLU A 74 -4.28 -9.75 -12.55
N CYS A 75 -3.28 -9.28 -11.79
CA CYS A 75 -2.72 -9.99 -10.65
C CYS A 75 -3.68 -10.03 -9.45
N MET A 76 -4.30 -8.90 -9.11
CA MET A 76 -5.02 -8.74 -7.85
C MET A 76 -6.21 -9.68 -7.66
N PRO A 77 -7.02 -10.02 -8.66
CA PRO A 77 -8.09 -11.03 -8.49
C PRO A 77 -7.58 -12.40 -8.03
N HIS A 78 -6.41 -12.83 -8.54
CA HIS A 78 -5.78 -14.09 -8.12
C HIS A 78 -5.26 -14.00 -6.69
N TYR A 79 -4.64 -12.88 -6.35
CA TYR A 79 -4.14 -12.62 -5.01
C TYR A 79 -5.28 -12.57 -3.99
N TYR A 80 -6.36 -11.84 -4.25
CA TYR A 80 -7.53 -11.77 -3.36
C TYR A 80 -8.16 -13.13 -3.09
N LYS A 81 -8.23 -13.98 -4.11
CA LYS A 81 -8.77 -15.34 -3.96
C LYS A 81 -7.97 -16.18 -2.96
N ILE A 82 -6.64 -16.08 -2.99
CA ILE A 82 -5.75 -16.89 -2.15
C ILE A 82 -5.43 -16.27 -0.80
N THR A 83 -5.81 -15.02 -0.54
CA THR A 83 -5.49 -14.30 0.70
C THR A 83 -6.72 -13.77 1.44
N ASP A 84 -7.91 -14.25 1.10
CA ASP A 84 -9.18 -13.77 1.67
C ASP A 84 -9.37 -12.25 1.54
N GLY A 85 -8.92 -11.68 0.42
CA GLY A 85 -9.07 -10.26 0.10
C GLY A 85 -8.07 -9.34 0.78
N HIS A 86 -6.95 -9.84 1.33
CA HIS A 86 -5.86 -9.02 1.83
C HIS A 86 -5.37 -8.04 0.75
N GLY A 87 -5.15 -6.76 1.10
CA GLY A 87 -4.70 -5.73 0.18
C GLY A 87 -5.77 -5.25 -0.82
N ARG A 88 -7.04 -5.54 -0.60
CA ARG A 88 -8.14 -5.11 -1.49
C ARG A 88 -8.12 -3.60 -1.69
N GLY A 89 -8.20 -3.18 -2.95
CA GLY A 89 -8.14 -1.79 -3.38
C GLY A 89 -6.76 -1.34 -3.85
N ALA A 90 -5.73 -2.19 -3.78
CA ALA A 90 -4.37 -1.83 -4.17
C ALA A 90 -4.27 -1.37 -5.63
N GLU A 91 -4.94 -2.04 -6.56
CA GLU A 91 -4.98 -1.69 -7.97
C GLU A 91 -5.62 -0.31 -8.20
N ALA A 92 -6.69 0.00 -7.45
CA ALA A 92 -7.35 1.29 -7.54
C ALA A 92 -6.48 2.41 -6.98
N ILE A 93 -5.77 2.16 -5.87
CA ILE A 93 -4.82 3.11 -5.28
C ILE A 93 -3.66 3.37 -6.24
N MET A 94 -3.03 2.34 -6.78
CA MET A 94 -1.91 2.49 -7.72
C MET A 94 -2.31 3.32 -8.93
N ARG A 95 -3.50 3.09 -9.48
CA ARG A 95 -4.06 3.87 -10.58
C ARG A 95 -4.30 5.33 -10.20
N ALA A 96 -4.84 5.58 -9.00
CA ALA A 96 -5.04 6.93 -8.49
C ALA A 96 -3.70 7.66 -8.30
N GLU A 97 -2.68 6.99 -7.78
CA GLU A 97 -1.32 7.56 -7.64
C GLU A 97 -0.70 7.89 -9.00
N ALA A 98 -0.87 7.02 -10.01
CA ALA A 98 -0.42 7.28 -11.37
C ALA A 98 -1.09 8.52 -11.98
N LEU A 99 -2.41 8.65 -11.82
CA LEU A 99 -3.16 9.83 -12.26
C LEU A 99 -2.68 11.10 -11.55
N PHE A 100 -2.39 11.02 -10.26
CA PHE A 100 -1.81 12.13 -9.50
C PHE A 100 -0.46 12.57 -10.09
N CYS A 101 0.44 11.64 -10.37
CA CYS A 101 1.73 11.92 -10.98
C CYS A 101 1.62 12.54 -12.38
N GLN A 102 0.51 12.29 -13.09
CA GLN A 102 0.18 12.90 -14.39
C GLN A 102 -0.48 14.28 -14.26
N GLY A 103 -0.71 14.79 -13.05
CA GLY A 103 -1.41 16.07 -12.79
C GLY A 103 -2.93 16.02 -13.03
N ARG A 104 -3.52 14.83 -13.17
CA ARG A 104 -4.95 14.60 -13.41
C ARG A 104 -5.72 14.54 -12.09
N PHE A 105 -5.72 15.64 -11.35
CA PHE A 105 -6.20 15.68 -9.95
C PHE A 105 -7.68 15.32 -9.78
N THR A 106 -8.56 15.75 -10.70
CA THR A 106 -9.98 15.37 -10.67
C THR A 106 -10.16 13.87 -10.85
N ASP A 107 -9.45 13.28 -11.81
CA ASP A 107 -9.51 11.83 -12.05
C ASP A 107 -8.88 11.05 -10.89
N THR A 108 -7.82 11.60 -10.30
CA THR A 108 -7.22 11.07 -9.07
C THR A 108 -8.24 11.00 -7.94
N HIS A 109 -8.98 12.07 -7.71
CA HIS A 109 -10.00 12.12 -6.65
C HIS A 109 -11.07 11.06 -6.88
N ILE A 110 -11.59 10.94 -8.11
CA ILE A 110 -12.60 9.92 -8.47
C ILE A 110 -12.06 8.50 -8.24
N ALA A 111 -10.82 8.23 -8.66
CA ALA A 111 -10.20 6.92 -8.48
C ALA A 111 -9.94 6.62 -6.99
N LEU A 112 -9.55 7.62 -6.22
CA LEU A 112 -9.31 7.51 -4.78
C LEU A 112 -10.61 7.20 -4.01
N GLU A 113 -11.72 7.86 -4.35
CA GLU A 113 -13.03 7.56 -3.73
C GLU A 113 -13.49 6.11 -4.03
N ARG A 114 -13.20 5.60 -5.24
CA ARG A 114 -13.44 4.20 -5.56
C ARG A 114 -12.57 3.25 -4.73
N ALA A 115 -11.30 3.62 -4.50
CA ALA A 115 -10.42 2.85 -3.64
C ALA A 115 -10.93 2.79 -2.20
N TYR A 116 -11.33 3.92 -1.61
CA TYR A 116 -11.95 3.95 -0.29
C TYR A 116 -13.19 3.07 -0.20
N ALA A 117 -14.07 3.12 -1.20
CA ALA A 117 -15.28 2.30 -1.22
C ALA A 117 -14.98 0.78 -1.26
N GLN A 118 -13.87 0.37 -1.88
CA GLN A 118 -13.44 -1.05 -1.88
C GLN A 118 -12.84 -1.48 -0.54
N ILE A 119 -12.28 -0.55 0.22
CA ILE A 119 -11.60 -0.80 1.50
C ILE A 119 -12.60 -0.80 2.65
N GLU A 120 -13.63 0.03 2.60
CA GLU A 120 -14.62 0.19 3.66
C GLU A 120 -15.28 -1.14 4.05
N GLY A 121 -15.34 -1.40 5.35
CA GLY A 121 -15.96 -2.61 5.89
C GLY A 121 -15.15 -3.91 5.69
N ASN A 122 -13.97 -3.84 5.09
CA ASN A 122 -13.14 -5.01 4.80
C ASN A 122 -11.96 -5.21 5.77
N GLY A 123 -11.79 -4.34 6.78
CA GLY A 123 -10.67 -4.43 7.75
C GLY A 123 -9.28 -4.20 7.10
N GLN A 124 -9.23 -3.38 6.06
CA GLN A 124 -8.00 -3.09 5.30
C GLN A 124 -7.41 -1.74 5.73
N GLU A 125 -7.07 -1.60 7.02
CA GLU A 125 -6.54 -0.34 7.58
C GLU A 125 -5.25 0.13 6.90
N ASN A 126 -4.40 -0.81 6.48
CA ASN A 126 -3.18 -0.53 5.71
C ASN A 126 -3.47 0.16 4.38
N MET A 127 -4.50 -0.32 3.68
CA MET A 127 -4.89 0.27 2.40
C MET A 127 -5.54 1.64 2.61
N ALA A 128 -6.28 1.82 3.71
CA ALA A 128 -6.81 3.12 4.09
C ALA A 128 -5.69 4.14 4.35
N LEU A 129 -4.57 3.73 4.98
CA LEU A 129 -3.39 4.59 5.14
C LEU A 129 -2.78 5.01 3.80
N CYS A 130 -2.71 4.12 2.82
CA CYS A 130 -2.24 4.47 1.48
C CYS A 130 -3.17 5.48 0.80
N CYS A 131 -4.49 5.31 0.95
CA CYS A 131 -5.47 6.29 0.48
C CYS A 131 -5.30 7.64 1.17
N ASP A 132 -5.15 7.67 2.50
CA ASP A 132 -4.97 8.91 3.26
C ASP A 132 -3.68 9.64 2.88
N PHE A 133 -2.61 8.88 2.59
CA PHE A 133 -1.35 9.43 2.11
C PHE A 133 -1.53 10.15 0.76
N LEU A 134 -2.25 9.55 -0.18
CA LEU A 134 -2.57 10.18 -1.46
C LEU A 134 -3.56 11.35 -1.29
N ALA A 135 -4.60 11.20 -0.46
CA ALA A 135 -5.57 12.26 -0.17
C ALA A 135 -4.88 13.51 0.39
N ARG A 136 -3.89 13.34 1.27
CA ARG A 136 -3.10 14.46 1.79
C ARG A 136 -2.34 15.18 0.68
N ARG A 137 -1.69 14.44 -0.21
CA ARG A 137 -1.00 15.04 -1.38
C ARG A 137 -1.99 15.81 -2.25
N LEU A 138 -3.15 15.22 -2.54
CA LEU A 138 -4.18 15.83 -3.35
C LEU A 138 -4.71 17.13 -2.72
N SER A 139 -4.87 17.19 -1.40
CA SER A 139 -5.27 18.40 -0.69
C SER A 139 -4.22 19.53 -0.76
N LEU A 140 -2.94 19.17 -0.77
CA LEU A 140 -1.85 20.16 -0.86
C LEU A 140 -1.65 20.72 -2.26
N PHE A 141 -1.89 19.93 -3.30
CA PHE A 141 -1.61 20.32 -4.69
C PHE A 141 -2.84 20.79 -5.47
N ALA A 142 -4.04 20.41 -5.06
CA ALA A 142 -5.27 20.68 -5.80
C ALA A 142 -6.42 21.23 -4.93
N ASP A 143 -6.17 21.54 -3.67
CA ASP A 143 -7.15 22.04 -2.70
C ASP A 143 -8.41 21.15 -2.57
N ILE A 144 -8.23 19.83 -2.76
CA ILE A 144 -9.29 18.84 -2.60
C ILE A 144 -9.31 18.37 -1.15
N PRO A 145 -10.45 18.50 -0.43
CA PRO A 145 -10.53 18.15 0.98
C PRO A 145 -10.17 16.67 1.26
N GLN A 146 -9.46 16.44 2.35
CA GLN A 146 -9.20 15.09 2.85
C GLN A 146 -10.46 14.49 3.47
N ARG A 147 -10.69 13.20 3.23
CA ARG A 147 -11.75 12.43 3.87
C ARG A 147 -11.46 12.13 5.35
N CYS A 148 -10.19 11.88 5.67
CA CYS A 148 -9.71 11.62 7.00
C CYS A 148 -8.45 12.44 7.27
N THR A 149 -8.36 13.07 8.44
CA THR A 149 -7.13 13.77 8.86
C THR A 149 -6.10 12.80 9.42
N PHE A 150 -4.84 13.20 9.44
CA PHE A 150 -3.79 12.39 10.06
C PHE A 150 -4.04 12.14 11.55
N GLU A 151 -4.57 13.12 12.27
CA GLU A 151 -4.88 13.01 13.69
C GLU A 151 -6.01 12.00 13.94
N ALA A 152 -7.06 12.03 13.12
CA ALA A 152 -8.17 11.08 13.22
C ALA A 152 -7.69 9.65 12.93
N ARG A 153 -6.89 9.46 11.89
CA ARG A 153 -6.32 8.16 11.54
C ARG A 153 -5.37 7.64 12.63
N GLN A 154 -4.55 8.51 13.21
CA GLN A 154 -3.67 8.13 14.31
C GLN A 154 -4.47 7.65 15.52
N ALA A 155 -5.55 8.34 15.88
CA ALA A 155 -6.41 7.95 16.98
C ALA A 155 -7.04 6.56 16.77
N GLU A 156 -7.51 6.28 15.54
CA GLU A 156 -8.05 4.98 15.15
C GLU A 156 -6.99 3.85 15.28
N LEU A 157 -5.78 4.07 14.73
CA LEU A 157 -4.69 3.10 14.82
C LEU A 157 -4.27 2.78 16.26
N LEU A 158 -4.26 3.80 17.13
CA LEU A 158 -3.95 3.61 18.56
C LEU A 158 -5.04 2.79 19.27
N GLN A 159 -6.31 2.99 18.93
CA GLN A 159 -7.42 2.21 19.48
C GLN A 159 -7.32 0.72 19.10
N HIS A 160 -6.86 0.41 17.89
CA HIS A 160 -6.72 -0.95 17.40
C HIS A 160 -5.44 -1.65 17.85
N HIS A 161 -4.61 -0.99 18.67
CA HIS A 161 -3.33 -1.51 19.19
C HIS A 161 -2.38 -2.05 18.11
N ASN A 162 -2.41 -1.49 16.90
CA ASN A 162 -1.62 -1.97 15.78
C ASN A 162 -0.32 -1.16 15.60
N ALA A 163 0.71 -1.54 16.34
CA ALA A 163 2.01 -0.85 16.34
C ALA A 163 2.70 -0.85 14.96
N ALA A 164 2.46 -1.87 14.12
CA ALA A 164 3.06 -1.94 12.80
C ALA A 164 2.56 -0.80 11.89
N TRP A 165 1.28 -0.47 11.99
CA TRP A 165 0.69 0.63 11.21
C TRP A 165 1.16 2.01 11.66
N LEU A 166 1.48 2.18 12.93
CA LEU A 166 2.05 3.42 13.44
C LEU A 166 3.38 3.75 12.78
N ASN A 167 4.18 2.77 12.42
CA ASN A 167 5.45 2.99 11.72
C ASN A 167 5.21 3.56 10.32
N ILE A 168 4.27 2.98 9.57
CA ILE A 168 3.88 3.49 8.24
C ILE A 168 3.28 4.89 8.35
N PHE A 169 2.40 5.09 9.31
CA PHE A 169 1.79 6.40 9.61
C PHE A 169 2.86 7.44 9.94
N ASN A 170 3.81 7.11 10.82
CA ASN A 170 4.88 8.01 11.21
C ASN A 170 5.81 8.35 10.03
N ALA A 171 6.09 7.39 9.14
CA ALA A 171 6.83 7.65 7.90
C ALA A 171 6.09 8.64 6.99
N ALA A 172 4.77 8.45 6.79
CA ALA A 172 3.96 9.38 6.04
C ALA A 172 3.92 10.78 6.67
N LYS A 173 3.76 10.86 7.99
CA LYS A 173 3.78 12.11 8.73
C LYS A 173 5.12 12.82 8.62
N ALA A 174 6.24 12.09 8.77
CA ALA A 174 7.58 12.65 8.61
C ALA A 174 7.78 13.24 7.20
N TYR A 175 7.37 12.50 6.16
CA TYR A 175 7.46 12.96 4.78
C TYR A 175 6.72 14.29 4.57
N TYR A 176 5.46 14.40 5.02
CA TYR A 176 4.70 15.64 4.83
C TYR A 176 5.20 16.79 5.69
N SER A 177 5.61 16.51 6.93
CA SER A 177 6.20 17.53 7.79
C SER A 177 7.48 18.10 7.16
N ALA A 178 8.33 17.24 6.61
CA ALA A 178 9.52 17.68 5.89
C ALA A 178 9.18 18.48 4.62
N LEU A 179 8.22 18.01 3.83
CA LEU A 179 7.78 18.69 2.60
C LEU A 179 7.24 20.10 2.87
N LEU A 180 6.54 20.29 4.01
CA LEU A 180 5.95 21.57 4.41
C LEU A 180 6.91 22.46 5.22
N GLY A 181 8.11 21.98 5.54
CA GLY A 181 9.06 22.69 6.40
C GLY A 181 8.67 22.69 7.89
N GLU A 182 7.71 21.87 8.30
CA GLU A 182 7.24 21.73 9.68
C GLU A 182 8.12 20.75 10.46
N THR A 183 9.42 21.07 10.60
CA THR A 183 10.42 20.15 11.15
C THR A 183 10.17 19.76 12.60
N ASP A 184 9.50 20.58 13.37
CA ASP A 184 9.06 20.34 14.74
C ASP A 184 7.98 19.26 14.86
N ARG A 185 7.31 18.95 13.77
CA ARG A 185 6.27 17.90 13.67
C ARG A 185 6.80 16.56 13.18
N ILE A 186 8.07 16.47 12.81
CA ILE A 186 8.71 15.21 12.41
C ILE A 186 8.73 14.28 13.63
N PRO A 187 8.20 13.04 13.53
CA PRO A 187 8.25 12.09 14.63
C PRO A 187 9.69 11.85 15.12
N GLU A 188 9.87 11.81 16.44
CA GLU A 188 11.18 11.75 17.08
C GLU A 188 12.07 10.60 16.58
N VAL A 189 11.46 9.45 16.25
CA VAL A 189 12.15 8.29 15.69
C VAL A 189 12.92 8.61 14.40
N PHE A 190 12.46 9.57 13.60
CA PHE A 190 13.14 10.02 12.39
C PHE A 190 14.09 11.18 12.67
N ALA A 191 13.73 12.07 13.59
CA ALA A 191 14.57 13.21 13.98
C ALA A 191 15.88 12.76 14.63
N ASN A 192 15.85 11.71 15.44
CA ASN A 192 17.00 11.20 16.20
C ASN A 192 17.76 10.08 15.48
N HIS A 193 17.53 9.87 14.19
CA HIS A 193 18.16 8.79 13.39
C HIS A 193 18.00 7.38 13.98
N ALA A 194 17.00 7.16 14.84
CA ALA A 194 16.73 5.86 15.46
C ALA A 194 16.04 4.87 14.50
N LEU A 195 16.40 4.90 13.21
CA LEU A 195 15.78 4.11 12.14
C LEU A 195 15.88 2.60 12.36
N ALA A 196 16.87 2.15 13.14
CA ALA A 196 16.99 0.73 13.50
C ALA A 196 15.83 0.19 14.33
N SER A 197 15.04 1.06 14.98
CA SER A 197 13.85 0.70 15.74
C SER A 197 12.57 0.69 14.90
N VAL A 198 12.64 1.18 13.66
CA VAL A 198 11.52 1.21 12.73
C VAL A 198 11.56 -0.06 11.89
N ASN A 199 10.63 -0.98 12.14
CA ASN A 199 10.44 -2.17 11.31
C ASN A 199 9.85 -1.78 9.94
N ILE A 200 10.66 -1.14 9.12
CA ILE A 200 10.34 -0.94 7.70
C ILE A 200 10.94 -2.15 6.99
N LEU A 201 10.09 -3.08 6.60
CA LEU A 201 10.50 -4.30 5.87
C LEU A 201 10.90 -4.02 4.41
N ALA A 202 10.80 -2.76 3.95
CA ALA A 202 11.24 -2.41 2.62
C ALA A 202 12.77 -2.30 2.58
N PRO A 203 13.49 -3.15 1.83
CA PRO A 203 14.89 -2.95 1.56
C PRO A 203 15.03 -1.62 0.81
N GLY A 204 15.79 -0.69 1.43
CA GLY A 204 15.86 0.69 1.03
C GLY A 204 16.04 0.93 -0.47
N ARG A 205 14.99 1.47 -1.08
CA ARG A 205 15.23 2.49 -2.09
C ARG A 205 15.24 3.83 -1.36
N PRO A 206 16.31 4.62 -1.45
CA PRO A 206 16.26 5.98 -0.97
C PRO A 206 15.10 6.69 -1.68
N LEU A 207 14.27 7.37 -0.89
CA LEU A 207 13.27 8.32 -1.37
C LEU A 207 13.96 9.46 -2.12
#